data_73055cd6a152ea0ea54beb7554f61bf1
#
_entry.id   73055cd6a152ea0ea54beb7554f61bf1
#
_cell.length_a   1.000
_cell.length_b   1.000
_cell.length_c   1.000
_cell.angle_alpha   90.00
_cell.angle_beta   90.00
_cell.angle_gamma   90.00
#
_symmetry.space_group_name_H-M   'P 1'
#
loop_
_entity.id
_entity.type
_entity.pdbx_description
1 polymer ?
#
loop_
_entity_poly.entity_id
_entity_poly.type
_entity_poly.pdbx_seq_one_letter_code
_entity_poly.pdbx_strand_id
1 'polypeptide(L)'
;MIRVDMSEYMEKHTVARLLGAPPGYVGYEDQPILEAVRRNPRTVFMFDELEKAHPEVLKVFMSILDEGRCTAHRADESGDRELDFRRCVFVFTTNADLSPSGARPLGFSCRGGDAPQPEKKAATPAELAERLFQENEEARQAMVRQGVLREIAGRFSALIRFQPLDAAARLAIAVKQIISLGQEFGLRIIQVATVRALSPEREALSVRSMTSVLEGVLTPVFAQAALNSRGAFRLTGLPGSLRLIPAYPATSSTVPVSVSSL
;
A
#
# COMPACT_ATOMS: atom_id res chain seq x y z
N MET A 1 7.21 -5.82 -13.32
CA MET A 1 6.15 -6.05 -12.31
C MET A 1 4.82 -5.77 -12.97
N ILE A 2 3.86 -6.66 -12.77
CA ILE A 2 2.48 -6.54 -13.27
C ILE A 2 1.57 -6.43 -12.05
N ARG A 3 0.75 -5.38 -12.01
CA ARG A 3 -0.21 -5.14 -10.95
C ARG A 3 -1.62 -5.37 -11.47
N VAL A 4 -2.41 -6.10 -10.70
CA VAL A 4 -3.78 -6.48 -11.02
C VAL A 4 -4.67 -6.17 -9.83
N ASP A 5 -5.74 -5.45 -10.06
CA ASP A 5 -6.76 -5.16 -9.04
C ASP A 5 -7.83 -6.25 -9.10
N MET A 6 -7.98 -7.02 -8.02
CA MET A 6 -8.92 -8.14 -7.96
C MET A 6 -10.38 -7.68 -7.86
N SER A 7 -10.64 -6.40 -7.63
CA SER A 7 -11.98 -5.83 -7.73
C SER A 7 -12.56 -5.90 -9.14
N GLU A 8 -11.69 -5.98 -10.17
CA GLU A 8 -12.12 -6.21 -11.57
C GLU A 8 -12.42 -7.69 -11.86
N TYR A 9 -12.21 -8.60 -10.91
CA TYR A 9 -12.33 -10.06 -11.06
C TYR A 9 -13.39 -10.64 -10.12
N MET A 10 -14.43 -9.88 -9.85
CA MET A 10 -15.55 -10.27 -8.98
C MET A 10 -16.52 -11.27 -9.63
N GLU A 11 -16.44 -11.45 -10.94
CA GLU A 11 -17.35 -12.30 -11.70
C GLU A 11 -16.62 -13.53 -12.30
N LYS A 12 -17.33 -14.66 -12.40
CA LYS A 12 -16.77 -15.93 -12.88
C LYS A 12 -16.13 -15.81 -14.27
N HIS A 13 -16.75 -15.07 -15.18
CA HIS A 13 -16.27 -14.96 -16.57
C HIS A 13 -14.93 -14.19 -16.69
N THR A 14 -14.55 -13.43 -15.67
CA THR A 14 -13.29 -12.67 -15.67
C THR A 14 -12.04 -13.54 -15.60
N VAL A 15 -12.17 -14.85 -15.31
CA VAL A 15 -11.08 -15.84 -15.43
C VAL A 15 -10.46 -15.79 -16.83
N ALA A 16 -11.26 -15.52 -17.87
CA ALA A 16 -10.77 -15.38 -19.24
C ALA A 16 -9.71 -14.25 -19.39
N ARG A 17 -9.79 -13.20 -18.61
CA ARG A 17 -8.78 -12.12 -18.63
C ARG A 17 -7.42 -12.55 -18.04
N LEU A 18 -7.39 -13.58 -17.22
CA LEU A 18 -6.15 -14.14 -16.65
C LEU A 18 -5.52 -15.18 -17.58
N LEU A 19 -6.31 -16.15 -18.06
CA LEU A 19 -5.86 -17.33 -18.79
C LEU A 19 -6.16 -17.29 -20.30
N GLY A 20 -6.89 -16.27 -20.77
CA GLY A 20 -7.42 -16.18 -22.12
C GLY A 20 -8.86 -16.72 -22.23
N ALA A 21 -9.57 -16.30 -23.24
CA ALA A 21 -10.85 -16.86 -23.60
C ALA A 21 -10.67 -18.08 -24.54
N PRO A 22 -11.58 -19.08 -24.50
CA PRO A 22 -11.57 -20.14 -25.49
C PRO A 22 -11.84 -19.62 -26.90
N PRO A 23 -11.40 -20.32 -27.94
CA PRO A 23 -11.69 -19.94 -29.33
C PRO A 23 -13.19 -19.72 -29.57
N GLY A 24 -13.52 -18.60 -30.24
CA GLY A 24 -14.92 -18.24 -30.57
C GLY A 24 -15.66 -17.46 -29.47
N TYR A 25 -15.03 -17.20 -28.35
CA TYR A 25 -15.59 -16.34 -27.30
C TYR A 25 -15.05 -14.91 -27.36
N VAL A 26 -15.83 -13.95 -26.88
CA VAL A 26 -15.42 -12.54 -26.77
C VAL A 26 -14.18 -12.44 -25.88
N GLY A 27 -13.18 -11.66 -26.33
CA GLY A 27 -11.89 -11.51 -25.62
C GLY A 27 -10.84 -12.56 -26.01
N TYR A 28 -11.07 -13.41 -27.02
CA TYR A 28 -10.07 -14.38 -27.49
C TYR A 28 -8.81 -13.70 -28.04
N GLU A 29 -8.94 -12.51 -28.63
CA GLU A 29 -7.80 -11.75 -29.17
C GLU A 29 -7.05 -10.96 -28.08
N ASP A 30 -7.64 -10.78 -26.92
CA ASP A 30 -7.03 -10.06 -25.81
C ASP A 30 -5.86 -10.87 -25.26
N GLN A 31 -4.79 -10.15 -24.86
CA GLN A 31 -3.63 -10.81 -24.23
C GLN A 31 -3.91 -11.09 -22.76
N PRO A 32 -3.95 -12.36 -22.35
CA PRO A 32 -4.14 -12.71 -20.94
C PRO A 32 -2.99 -12.23 -20.08
N ILE A 33 -3.31 -11.77 -18.89
CA ILE A 33 -2.31 -11.18 -17.97
C ILE A 33 -1.21 -12.18 -17.61
N LEU A 34 -1.57 -13.44 -17.39
CA LEU A 34 -0.63 -14.48 -16.97
C LEU A 34 0.30 -14.92 -18.12
N GLU A 35 -0.05 -14.72 -19.38
CA GLU A 35 0.82 -15.00 -20.52
C GLU A 35 2.08 -14.12 -20.57
N ALA A 36 2.11 -13.05 -19.78
CA ALA A 36 3.32 -12.23 -19.65
C ALA A 36 4.55 -13.04 -19.17
N VAL A 37 4.32 -14.17 -18.48
CA VAL A 37 5.40 -15.08 -18.06
C VAL A 37 6.17 -15.67 -19.25
N ARG A 38 5.54 -15.87 -20.40
CA ARG A 38 6.22 -16.37 -21.62
C ARG A 38 7.30 -15.41 -22.09
N ARG A 39 7.03 -14.09 -22.00
CA ARG A 39 8.00 -13.05 -22.38
C ARG A 39 9.06 -12.83 -21.32
N ASN A 40 8.67 -12.89 -20.05
CA ASN A 40 9.57 -12.70 -18.92
C ASN A 40 9.29 -13.71 -17.81
N PRO A 41 10.04 -14.81 -17.76
CA PRO A 41 9.86 -15.85 -16.72
C PRO A 41 10.16 -15.39 -15.29
N ARG A 42 10.75 -14.20 -15.09
CA ARG A 42 11.06 -13.62 -13.79
C ARG A 42 10.13 -12.45 -13.45
N THR A 43 8.85 -12.58 -13.81
CA THR A 43 7.85 -11.55 -13.54
C THR A 43 7.45 -11.55 -12.07
N VAL A 44 7.27 -10.35 -11.52
CA VAL A 44 6.59 -10.15 -10.24
C VAL A 44 5.14 -9.80 -10.53
N PHE A 45 4.22 -10.64 -10.08
CA PHE A 45 2.78 -10.39 -10.13
C PHE A 45 2.31 -9.87 -8.77
N MET A 46 1.59 -8.76 -8.76
CA MET A 46 0.98 -8.19 -7.58
C MET A 46 -0.53 -8.14 -7.76
N PHE A 47 -1.25 -8.86 -6.92
CA PHE A 47 -2.71 -8.93 -6.92
C PHE A 47 -3.26 -8.19 -5.70
N ASP A 48 -3.89 -7.05 -5.96
CA ASP A 48 -4.46 -6.22 -4.89
C ASP A 48 -5.89 -6.67 -4.56
N GLU A 49 -6.25 -6.59 -3.26
CA GLU A 49 -7.59 -6.88 -2.73
C GLU A 49 -8.08 -8.30 -3.04
N LEU A 50 -7.27 -9.33 -2.71
CA LEU A 50 -7.54 -10.74 -2.98
C LEU A 50 -8.94 -11.19 -2.55
N GLU A 51 -9.48 -10.65 -1.46
CA GLU A 51 -10.81 -10.95 -0.93
C GLU A 51 -11.96 -10.54 -1.85
N LYS A 52 -11.71 -9.71 -2.85
CA LYS A 52 -12.70 -9.28 -3.85
C LYS A 52 -12.89 -10.28 -4.98
N ALA A 53 -11.88 -11.14 -5.21
CA ALA A 53 -11.88 -12.06 -6.33
C ALA A 53 -12.98 -13.11 -6.23
N HIS A 54 -13.59 -13.45 -7.37
CA HIS A 54 -14.51 -14.57 -7.46
C HIS A 54 -13.80 -15.89 -7.12
N PRO A 55 -14.44 -16.85 -6.42
CA PRO A 55 -13.82 -18.14 -6.07
C PRO A 55 -13.24 -18.92 -7.25
N GLU A 56 -13.84 -18.86 -8.43
CA GLU A 56 -13.30 -19.51 -9.63
C GLU A 56 -12.00 -18.87 -10.11
N VAL A 57 -11.83 -17.56 -9.92
CA VAL A 57 -10.56 -16.85 -10.18
C VAL A 57 -9.50 -17.31 -9.19
N LEU A 58 -9.88 -17.47 -7.92
CA LEU A 58 -8.96 -17.93 -6.88
C LEU A 58 -8.46 -19.37 -7.16
N LYS A 59 -9.27 -20.22 -7.77
CA LYS A 59 -8.87 -21.59 -8.14
C LYS A 59 -7.69 -21.63 -9.13
N VAL A 60 -7.58 -20.62 -10.01
CA VAL A 60 -6.44 -20.52 -10.94
C VAL A 60 -5.13 -20.45 -10.17
N PHE A 61 -5.11 -19.69 -9.06
CA PHE A 61 -3.92 -19.56 -8.24
C PHE A 61 -3.55 -20.84 -7.49
N MET A 62 -4.48 -21.77 -7.28
CA MET A 62 -4.17 -23.04 -6.61
C MET A 62 -3.13 -23.83 -7.39
N SER A 63 -3.34 -24.04 -8.70
CA SER A 63 -2.37 -24.77 -9.55
C SER A 63 -1.04 -24.02 -9.64
N ILE A 64 -1.10 -22.70 -9.77
CA ILE A 64 0.11 -21.86 -9.85
C ILE A 64 0.95 -21.96 -8.56
N LEU A 65 0.28 -21.87 -7.40
CA LEU A 65 0.98 -21.88 -6.10
C LEU A 65 1.44 -23.28 -5.69
N ASP A 66 0.80 -24.35 -6.20
CA ASP A 66 1.19 -25.73 -5.92
C ASP A 66 2.31 -26.23 -6.83
N GLU A 67 2.07 -26.16 -8.13
CA GLU A 67 2.90 -26.79 -9.14
C GLU A 67 3.84 -25.79 -9.85
N GLY A 68 3.60 -24.50 -9.63
CA GLY A 68 4.29 -23.44 -10.36
C GLY A 68 3.91 -23.39 -11.83
N ARG A 69 2.76 -23.95 -12.20
CA ARG A 69 2.31 -24.06 -13.59
C ARG A 69 0.80 -23.87 -13.70
N CYS A 70 0.34 -23.42 -14.86
CA CYS A 70 -1.06 -23.51 -15.23
C CYS A 70 -1.21 -23.63 -16.75
N THR A 71 -2.40 -24.05 -17.20
CA THR A 71 -2.72 -24.18 -18.62
C THR A 71 -3.51 -22.97 -19.09
N ALA A 72 -2.96 -22.23 -20.06
CA ALA A 72 -3.68 -21.17 -20.75
C ALA A 72 -4.69 -21.74 -21.74
N HIS A 73 -5.74 -21.00 -22.05
CA HIS A 73 -6.69 -21.39 -23.11
C HIS A 73 -6.10 -21.22 -24.50
N ARG A 74 -5.14 -20.32 -24.66
CA ARG A 74 -4.45 -20.08 -25.92
C ARG A 74 -3.09 -20.80 -25.95
N ALA A 75 -2.79 -21.47 -27.03
CA ALA A 75 -1.46 -22.00 -27.31
C ALA A 75 -0.53 -20.89 -27.82
N ASP A 76 0.76 -21.04 -27.57
CA ASP A 76 1.80 -20.22 -28.19
C ASP A 76 2.04 -20.66 -29.65
N GLU A 77 3.07 -20.06 -30.28
CA GLU A 77 3.46 -20.37 -31.67
C GLU A 77 3.95 -21.82 -31.86
N SER A 78 4.40 -22.48 -30.79
CA SER A 78 4.80 -23.89 -30.79
C SER A 78 3.65 -24.85 -30.49
N GLY A 79 2.46 -24.36 -30.19
CA GLY A 79 1.29 -25.14 -29.80
C GLY A 79 1.23 -25.46 -28.30
N ASP A 80 2.17 -24.91 -27.50
CA ASP A 80 2.21 -25.14 -26.04
C ASP A 80 1.23 -24.20 -25.31
N ARG A 81 0.46 -24.79 -24.39
CA ARG A 81 -0.49 -24.07 -23.52
C ARG A 81 0.01 -23.94 -22.09
N GLU A 82 1.11 -24.59 -21.72
CA GLU A 82 1.62 -24.54 -20.35
C GLU A 82 2.30 -23.18 -20.09
N LEU A 83 1.98 -22.60 -18.94
CA LEU A 83 2.63 -21.39 -18.40
C LEU A 83 3.45 -21.80 -17.19
N ASP A 84 4.76 -21.50 -17.19
CA ASP A 84 5.70 -21.83 -16.11
C ASP A 84 5.98 -20.61 -15.22
N PHE A 85 5.55 -20.66 -13.96
CA PHE A 85 5.69 -19.61 -12.96
C PHE A 85 6.74 -19.90 -11.89
N ARG A 86 7.50 -20.97 -11.98
CA ARG A 86 8.48 -21.40 -10.95
C ARG A 86 9.57 -20.35 -10.66
N ARG A 87 9.74 -19.39 -11.55
CA ARG A 87 10.69 -18.26 -11.44
C ARG A 87 10.01 -16.92 -11.15
N CYS A 88 8.70 -16.91 -10.98
CA CYS A 88 7.90 -15.73 -10.67
C CYS A 88 7.77 -15.51 -9.17
N VAL A 89 7.48 -14.28 -8.80
CA VAL A 89 7.10 -13.90 -7.43
C VAL A 89 5.66 -13.42 -7.46
N PHE A 90 4.85 -13.98 -6.55
CA PHE A 90 3.46 -13.58 -6.37
C PHE A 90 3.31 -12.81 -5.06
N VAL A 91 2.76 -11.62 -5.13
CA VAL A 91 2.44 -10.76 -3.99
C VAL A 91 0.94 -10.54 -3.99
N PHE A 92 0.28 -10.87 -2.90
CA PHE A 92 -1.15 -10.64 -2.72
C PHE A 92 -1.35 -9.64 -1.59
N THR A 93 -2.24 -8.67 -1.78
CA THR A 93 -2.67 -7.78 -0.71
C THR A 93 -4.12 -8.09 -0.33
N THR A 94 -4.47 -7.86 0.91
CA THR A 94 -5.83 -7.98 1.41
C THR A 94 -6.09 -6.91 2.48
N ASN A 95 -7.31 -6.37 2.49
CA ASN A 95 -7.81 -5.49 3.54
C ASN A 95 -8.58 -6.29 4.62
N ALA A 96 -8.54 -7.61 4.54
CA ALA A 96 -9.14 -8.49 5.51
C ALA A 96 -8.60 -8.20 6.92
N ASP A 97 -9.47 -8.10 7.91
CA ASP A 97 -9.07 -7.92 9.30
C ASP A 97 -8.43 -9.21 9.84
N LEU A 98 -7.11 -9.22 9.87
CA LEU A 98 -6.30 -10.34 10.36
C LEU A 98 -6.09 -10.29 11.88
N SER A 99 -6.87 -9.50 12.61
CA SER A 99 -6.79 -9.43 14.07
C SER A 99 -7.21 -10.75 14.72
N PRO A 100 -6.56 -11.19 15.81
CA PRO A 100 -6.98 -12.36 16.56
C PRO A 100 -8.43 -12.21 17.03
N SER A 101 -9.23 -13.29 16.91
CA SER A 101 -10.61 -13.30 17.39
C SER A 101 -10.63 -13.12 18.91
N GLY A 102 -11.10 -11.99 19.38
CA GLY A 102 -11.19 -11.67 20.81
C GLY A 102 -10.74 -10.26 21.18
N ALA A 103 -10.03 -9.57 20.31
CA ALA A 103 -9.60 -8.20 20.54
C ALA A 103 -10.48 -7.18 19.82
N ARG A 104 -11.83 -7.26 19.98
CA ARG A 104 -12.66 -6.07 19.87
C ARG A 104 -12.72 -5.44 21.27
N PRO A 105 -12.05 -4.36 21.57
CA PRO A 105 -12.40 -3.54 22.71
C PRO A 105 -13.75 -2.89 22.37
N LEU A 106 -14.84 -3.52 22.80
CA LEU A 106 -16.09 -2.83 22.99
C LEU A 106 -15.88 -1.91 24.19
N GLY A 107 -15.54 -0.65 23.93
CA GLY A 107 -15.44 0.32 24.98
C GLY A 107 -14.34 1.34 24.73
N PHE A 108 -14.71 2.58 24.82
CA PHE A 108 -13.83 3.73 24.92
C PHE A 108 -12.77 3.50 26.00
N SER A 109 -11.58 3.09 25.64
CA SER A 109 -10.44 3.18 26.55
C SER A 109 -9.69 4.48 26.29
N CYS A 110 -10.25 5.57 26.80
CA CYS A 110 -9.47 6.72 27.21
C CYS A 110 -8.56 6.26 28.36
N ARG A 111 -7.37 5.84 28.06
CA ARG A 111 -6.28 5.79 29.03
C ARG A 111 -5.02 6.26 28.34
N GLY A 112 -4.80 7.59 28.43
CA GLY A 112 -3.46 8.11 28.50
C GLY A 112 -2.76 7.45 29.69
N GLY A 113 -1.67 6.82 29.42
CA GLY A 113 -0.78 6.23 30.39
C GLY A 113 0.42 5.74 29.61
N ASP A 114 1.50 6.53 29.60
CA ASP A 114 2.85 6.10 29.27
C ASP A 114 3.22 4.97 30.23
N ALA A 115 2.79 3.75 29.96
CA ALA A 115 3.43 2.59 30.55
C ALA A 115 4.76 2.39 29.81
N PRO A 116 5.90 2.37 30.51
CA PRO A 116 7.17 2.06 29.90
C PRO A 116 7.06 0.70 29.23
N GLN A 117 7.19 0.66 27.91
CA GLN A 117 7.29 -0.61 27.19
C GLN A 117 8.50 -1.34 27.78
N PRO A 118 8.34 -2.61 28.24
CA PRO A 118 9.47 -3.36 28.74
C PRO A 118 10.51 -3.40 27.61
N GLU A 119 11.73 -3.05 27.91
CA GLU A 119 12.88 -3.13 27.00
C GLU A 119 12.81 -4.52 26.35
N LYS A 120 12.58 -4.55 25.04
CA LYS A 120 12.53 -5.79 24.27
C LYS A 120 13.94 -6.38 24.31
N LYS A 121 14.19 -7.31 25.24
CA LYS A 121 15.37 -8.20 25.16
C LYS A 121 15.42 -8.72 23.73
N ALA A 122 16.57 -8.66 23.09
CA ALA A 122 16.75 -9.20 21.76
C ALA A 122 16.34 -10.67 21.78
N ALA A 123 15.22 -10.98 21.10
CA ALA A 123 14.71 -12.34 21.02
C ALA A 123 15.74 -13.21 20.28
N THR A 124 15.93 -14.43 20.75
CA THR A 124 16.78 -15.40 20.06
C THR A 124 16.20 -15.69 18.67
N PRO A 125 17.02 -16.11 17.69
CA PRO A 125 16.51 -16.48 16.37
C PRO A 125 15.41 -17.56 16.42
N ALA A 126 15.48 -18.49 17.38
CA ALA A 126 14.47 -19.54 17.57
C ALA A 126 13.14 -18.95 18.08
N GLU A 127 13.16 -18.08 19.09
CA GLU A 127 11.96 -17.41 19.61
C GLU A 127 11.32 -16.51 18.54
N LEU A 128 12.14 -15.87 17.72
CA LEU A 128 11.63 -15.05 16.61
C LEU A 128 10.94 -15.93 15.56
N ALA A 129 11.54 -17.06 15.19
CA ALA A 129 10.97 -17.99 14.23
C ALA A 129 9.63 -18.58 14.73
N GLU A 130 9.54 -18.95 15.99
CA GLU A 130 8.31 -19.47 16.60
C GLU A 130 7.19 -18.42 16.65
N ARG A 131 7.53 -17.19 17.01
CA ARG A 131 6.57 -16.07 16.97
C ARG A 131 6.05 -15.83 15.56
N LEU A 132 6.94 -15.76 14.56
CA LEU A 132 6.57 -15.59 13.16
C LEU A 132 5.67 -16.73 12.66
N PHE A 133 5.95 -17.95 13.09
CA PHE A 133 5.12 -19.10 12.74
C PHE A 133 3.71 -18.97 13.34
N GLN A 134 3.59 -18.61 14.62
CA GLN A 134 2.30 -18.40 15.28
C GLN A 134 1.52 -17.25 14.65
N GLU A 135 2.18 -16.11 14.41
CA GLU A 135 1.57 -14.96 13.74
C GLU A 135 1.06 -15.32 12.35
N ASN A 136 1.80 -16.14 11.58
CA ASN A 136 1.37 -16.60 10.27
C ASN A 136 0.16 -17.53 10.35
N GLU A 137 0.11 -18.43 11.33
CA GLU A 137 -1.03 -19.35 11.51
C GLU A 137 -2.30 -18.59 11.90
N GLU A 138 -2.20 -17.62 12.80
CA GLU A 138 -3.32 -16.76 13.17
C GLU A 138 -3.82 -15.95 11.97
N ALA A 139 -2.91 -15.41 11.16
CA ALA A 139 -3.25 -14.68 9.96
C ALA A 139 -3.94 -15.57 8.92
N ARG A 140 -3.47 -16.81 8.70
CA ARG A 140 -4.12 -17.78 7.81
C ARG A 140 -5.54 -18.08 8.25
N GLN A 141 -5.74 -18.33 9.56
CA GLN A 141 -7.08 -18.59 10.10
C GLN A 141 -7.99 -17.37 9.95
N ALA A 142 -7.46 -16.15 10.13
CA ALA A 142 -8.23 -14.93 9.93
C ALA A 142 -8.66 -14.76 8.46
N MET A 143 -7.76 -15.01 7.49
CA MET A 143 -8.08 -14.99 6.06
C MET A 143 -9.19 -15.97 5.71
N VAL A 144 -9.13 -17.19 6.24
CA VAL A 144 -10.17 -18.23 6.01
C VAL A 144 -11.53 -17.79 6.58
N ARG A 145 -11.55 -17.19 7.78
CA ARG A 145 -12.79 -16.64 8.36
C ARG A 145 -13.41 -15.55 7.51
N GLN A 146 -12.64 -14.86 6.70
CA GLN A 146 -13.09 -13.77 5.82
C GLN A 146 -13.36 -14.22 4.38
N GLY A 147 -13.39 -15.52 4.14
CA GLY A 147 -13.82 -16.10 2.86
C GLY A 147 -12.68 -16.46 1.90
N VAL A 148 -11.42 -16.26 2.27
CA VAL A 148 -10.31 -16.79 1.47
C VAL A 148 -10.28 -18.31 1.62
N LEU A 149 -10.19 -19.02 0.49
CA LEU A 149 -10.14 -20.47 0.50
C LEU A 149 -8.96 -20.97 1.35
N ARG A 150 -9.23 -21.93 2.24
CA ARG A 150 -8.21 -22.53 3.15
C ARG A 150 -7.02 -23.06 2.37
N GLU A 151 -7.28 -23.65 1.23
CA GLU A 151 -6.27 -24.25 0.35
C GLU A 151 -5.29 -23.17 -0.17
N ILE A 152 -5.78 -21.97 -0.48
CA ILE A 152 -4.94 -20.86 -0.93
C ILE A 152 -4.17 -20.26 0.24
N ALA A 153 -4.84 -20.02 1.37
CA ALA A 153 -4.21 -19.47 2.55
C ALA A 153 -3.03 -20.34 3.03
N GLY A 154 -3.15 -21.67 2.89
CA GLY A 154 -2.08 -22.62 3.23
C GLY A 154 -0.85 -22.58 2.32
N ARG A 155 -0.98 -22.02 1.10
CA ARG A 155 0.09 -22.01 0.08
C ARG A 155 0.97 -20.77 0.13
N PHE A 156 0.57 -19.76 0.88
CA PHE A 156 1.42 -18.58 1.06
C PHE A 156 2.67 -18.93 1.87
N SER A 157 3.83 -18.68 1.30
CA SER A 157 5.12 -18.91 1.94
C SER A 157 5.39 -17.94 3.10
N ALA A 158 4.87 -16.73 3.00
CA ALA A 158 4.99 -15.70 4.02
C ALA A 158 3.72 -14.83 4.09
N LEU A 159 3.31 -14.49 5.30
CA LEU A 159 2.23 -13.55 5.56
C LEU A 159 2.82 -12.36 6.33
N ILE A 160 2.67 -11.17 5.77
CA ILE A 160 3.19 -9.94 6.36
C ILE A 160 2.01 -9.11 6.84
N ARG A 161 1.90 -8.98 8.15
CA ARG A 161 0.87 -8.16 8.77
C ARG A 161 1.38 -6.74 8.95
N PHE A 162 0.72 -5.78 8.33
CA PHE A 162 0.97 -4.37 8.57
C PHE A 162 0.29 -3.93 9.88
N GLN A 163 1.07 -3.34 10.77
CA GLN A 163 0.56 -2.78 12.01
C GLN A 163 -0.13 -1.43 11.75
N PRO A 164 -1.15 -1.07 12.54
CA PRO A 164 -1.68 0.29 12.52
C PRO A 164 -0.57 1.31 12.73
N LEU A 165 -0.63 2.41 11.99
CA LEU A 165 0.36 3.47 12.10
C LEU A 165 0.22 4.19 13.45
N ASP A 166 1.29 4.23 14.21
CA ASP A 166 1.38 5.06 15.41
C ASP A 166 1.51 6.56 15.06
N ALA A 167 1.43 7.42 16.06
CA ALA A 167 1.52 8.86 15.88
C ALA A 167 2.87 9.30 15.27
N ALA A 168 3.96 8.62 15.63
CA ALA A 168 5.30 8.92 15.12
C ALA A 168 5.43 8.56 13.65
N ALA A 169 4.94 7.38 13.26
CA ALA A 169 4.94 6.94 11.86
C ALA A 169 4.07 7.84 10.98
N ARG A 170 2.87 8.23 11.46
CA ARG A 170 2.01 9.19 10.74
C ARG A 170 2.71 10.52 10.54
N LEU A 171 3.38 11.03 11.58
CA LEU A 171 4.13 12.27 11.49
C LEU A 171 5.26 12.16 10.45
N ALA A 172 6.02 11.07 10.45
CA ALA A 172 7.09 10.84 9.49
C ALA A 172 6.56 10.77 8.04
N ILE A 173 5.42 10.12 7.83
CA ILE A 173 4.75 10.07 6.52
C ILE A 173 4.30 11.47 6.10
N ALA A 174 3.67 12.24 6.98
CA ALA A 174 3.25 13.62 6.69
C ALA A 174 4.43 14.49 6.27
N VAL A 175 5.55 14.43 7.00
CA VAL A 175 6.79 15.15 6.63
C VAL A 175 7.27 14.75 5.25
N LYS A 176 7.33 13.45 4.96
CA LYS A 176 7.76 12.95 3.65
C LYS A 176 6.87 13.47 2.51
N GLN A 177 5.56 13.47 2.72
CA GLN A 177 4.60 13.98 1.74
C GLN A 177 4.75 15.50 1.51
N ILE A 178 4.93 16.27 2.58
CA ILE A 178 5.17 17.72 2.49
C ILE A 178 6.43 18.00 1.67
N ILE A 179 7.49 17.24 1.90
CA ILE A 179 8.75 17.39 1.16
C ILE A 179 8.55 17.02 -0.31
N SER A 180 7.87 15.91 -0.59
CA SER A 180 7.56 15.47 -1.95
C SER A 180 6.74 16.49 -2.71
N LEU A 181 5.67 16.97 -2.11
CA LEU A 181 4.83 18.03 -2.68
C LEU A 181 5.63 19.30 -2.96
N GLY A 182 6.52 19.70 -2.03
CA GLY A 182 7.40 20.85 -2.27
C GLY A 182 8.28 20.67 -3.52
N GLN A 183 8.80 19.45 -3.72
CA GLN A 183 9.63 19.14 -4.89
C GLN A 183 8.85 19.26 -6.21
N GLU A 184 7.57 18.92 -6.25
CA GLU A 184 6.70 19.08 -7.42
C GLU A 184 6.56 20.57 -7.84
N PHE A 185 6.61 21.47 -6.86
CA PHE A 185 6.64 22.92 -7.09
C PHE A 185 8.06 23.49 -7.29
N GLY A 186 9.09 22.65 -7.37
CA GLY A 186 10.48 23.08 -7.49
C GLY A 186 11.06 23.71 -6.22
N LEU A 187 10.42 23.49 -5.06
CA LEU A 187 10.81 24.00 -3.76
C LEU A 187 11.56 22.91 -2.97
N ARG A 188 12.64 23.28 -2.31
CA ARG A 188 13.37 22.37 -1.41
C ARG A 188 12.98 22.63 0.03
N ILE A 189 12.09 21.81 0.58
CA ILE A 189 11.69 21.91 1.99
C ILE A 189 12.70 21.15 2.85
N ILE A 190 13.43 21.88 3.71
CA ILE A 190 14.48 21.30 4.55
C ILE A 190 14.06 21.12 6.01
N GLN A 191 13.01 21.79 6.43
CA GLN A 191 12.47 21.69 7.78
C GLN A 191 10.97 21.96 7.79
N VAL A 192 10.24 21.14 8.54
CA VAL A 192 8.79 21.29 8.76
C VAL A 192 8.57 21.43 10.27
N ALA A 193 8.39 22.67 10.74
CA ALA A 193 8.26 22.95 12.16
C ALA A 193 6.84 22.69 12.73
N THR A 194 5.84 22.60 11.84
CA THR A 194 4.41 22.60 12.19
C THR A 194 3.67 21.33 11.84
N VAL A 195 4.38 20.21 11.68
CA VAL A 195 3.76 18.94 11.25
C VAL A 195 2.66 18.48 12.19
N ARG A 196 2.83 18.67 13.51
CA ARG A 196 1.80 18.30 14.49
C ARG A 196 0.49 19.06 14.31
N ALA A 197 0.57 20.34 13.94
CA ALA A 197 -0.62 21.16 13.68
C ALA A 197 -1.30 20.82 12.36
N LEU A 198 -0.54 20.30 11.38
CA LEU A 198 -1.06 19.88 10.07
C LEU A 198 -1.50 18.41 10.05
N SER A 199 -1.03 17.61 11.01
CA SER A 199 -1.47 16.22 11.14
C SER A 199 -2.77 16.20 11.93
N PRO A 200 -3.92 15.87 11.30
CA PRO A 200 -5.17 15.79 12.03
C PRO A 200 -5.02 14.74 13.13
N GLU A 201 -5.25 15.12 14.37
CA GLU A 201 -5.18 14.26 15.57
C GLU A 201 -6.24 13.14 15.57
N ARG A 202 -7.13 13.12 14.57
CA ARG A 202 -8.13 12.09 14.43
C ARG A 202 -7.45 10.77 14.02
N GLU A 203 -7.33 9.86 14.95
CA GLU A 203 -6.85 8.48 14.76
C GLU A 203 -7.55 7.72 13.62
N ALA A 204 -8.71 8.21 13.18
CA ALA A 204 -9.55 7.59 12.15
C ALA A 204 -9.17 7.95 10.70
N LEU A 205 -8.23 8.88 10.46
CA LEU A 205 -7.89 9.25 9.09
C LEU A 205 -6.87 8.28 8.49
N SER A 206 -7.23 7.73 7.33
CA SER A 206 -6.28 6.95 6.53
C SER A 206 -5.13 7.85 6.04
N VAL A 207 -3.99 7.24 5.72
CA VAL A 207 -2.85 7.97 5.11
C VAL A 207 -3.29 8.71 3.83
N ARG A 208 -4.15 8.10 3.02
CA ARG A 208 -4.70 8.70 1.80
C ARG A 208 -5.50 9.98 2.11
N SER A 209 -6.37 9.94 3.11
CA SER A 209 -7.14 11.12 3.55
C SER A 209 -6.23 12.21 4.10
N MET A 210 -5.18 11.83 4.84
CA MET A 210 -4.18 12.77 5.35
C MET A 210 -3.43 13.46 4.21
N THR A 211 -3.05 12.72 3.16
CA THR A 211 -2.41 13.28 1.95
C THR A 211 -3.30 14.32 1.30
N SER A 212 -4.56 14.01 1.05
CA SER A 212 -5.50 14.96 0.41
C SER A 212 -5.69 16.24 1.22
N VAL A 213 -5.74 16.13 2.55
CA VAL A 213 -5.82 17.31 3.43
C VAL A 213 -4.53 18.14 3.34
N LEU A 214 -3.36 17.52 3.38
CA LEU A 214 -2.07 18.20 3.26
C LEU A 214 -1.94 18.90 1.90
N GLU A 215 -2.30 18.24 0.81
CA GLU A 215 -2.31 18.80 -0.53
C GLU A 215 -3.24 20.02 -0.61
N GLY A 216 -4.47 19.91 -0.13
CA GLY A 216 -5.43 21.01 -0.15
C GLY A 216 -4.95 22.26 0.60
N VAL A 217 -4.26 22.08 1.73
CA VAL A 217 -3.77 23.19 2.56
C VAL A 217 -2.45 23.77 2.04
N LEU A 218 -1.56 22.93 1.49
CA LEU A 218 -0.20 23.34 1.13
C LEU A 218 -0.04 23.77 -0.31
N THR A 219 -0.84 23.25 -1.23
CA THR A 219 -0.76 23.59 -2.67
C THR A 219 -0.83 25.10 -2.92
N PRO A 220 -1.76 25.87 -2.33
CA PRO A 220 -1.79 27.33 -2.54
C PRO A 220 -0.52 28.02 -2.04
N VAL A 221 0.00 27.58 -0.89
CA VAL A 221 1.21 28.15 -0.27
C VAL A 221 2.44 27.88 -1.12
N PHE A 222 2.58 26.66 -1.62
CA PHE A 222 3.71 26.24 -2.44
C PHE A 222 3.65 26.86 -3.85
N ALA A 223 2.48 26.92 -4.47
CA ALA A 223 2.30 27.57 -5.76
C ALA A 223 2.70 29.06 -5.70
N GLN A 224 2.26 29.79 -4.66
CA GLN A 224 2.61 31.18 -4.49
C GLN A 224 4.11 31.40 -4.24
N ALA A 225 4.74 30.52 -3.44
CA ALA A 225 6.17 30.57 -3.19
C ALA A 225 6.99 30.26 -4.44
N ALA A 226 6.58 29.29 -5.25
CA ALA A 226 7.25 28.91 -6.49
C ALA A 226 7.27 30.02 -7.54
N LEU A 227 6.25 30.90 -7.56
CA LEU A 227 6.19 32.06 -8.43
C LEU A 227 7.20 33.15 -8.02
N ASN A 228 7.49 33.28 -6.72
CA ASN A 228 8.25 34.38 -6.18
C ASN A 228 9.73 34.07 -5.92
N SER A 229 10.08 32.80 -5.71
CA SER A 229 11.44 32.42 -5.37
C SER A 229 11.73 30.94 -5.59
N ARG A 230 13.00 30.63 -5.89
CA ARG A 230 13.51 29.26 -5.93
C ARG A 230 14.55 29.12 -4.82
N GLY A 231 14.53 27.98 -4.09
CA GLY A 231 15.52 27.77 -3.04
C GLY A 231 15.10 26.76 -1.98
N ALA A 232 15.80 26.80 -0.85
CA ALA A 232 15.52 25.98 0.31
C ALA A 232 14.66 26.77 1.32
N PHE A 233 13.62 26.13 1.83
CA PHE A 233 12.61 26.73 2.69
C PHE A 233 12.38 25.92 3.96
N ARG A 234 11.93 26.61 5.01
CA ARG A 234 11.34 26.02 6.21
C ARG A 234 9.83 26.31 6.20
N LEU A 235 9.03 25.29 6.41
CA LEU A 235 7.60 25.45 6.59
C LEU A 235 7.28 25.72 8.06
N THR A 236 6.60 26.81 8.36
CA THR A 236 6.22 27.24 9.72
C THR A 236 4.82 27.79 9.74
N GLY A 237 4.23 27.98 10.92
CA GLY A 237 2.91 28.55 11.11
C GLY A 237 1.85 27.51 11.51
N LEU A 238 0.64 27.94 11.75
CA LEU A 238 -0.53 27.10 12.04
C LEU A 238 -1.39 26.94 10.79
N PRO A 239 -2.30 25.94 10.72
CA PRO A 239 -3.31 25.88 9.67
C PRO A 239 -4.03 27.23 9.52
N GLY A 240 -4.09 27.75 8.29
CA GLY A 240 -4.61 29.10 8.01
C GLY A 240 -3.58 30.24 8.07
N SER A 241 -2.38 30.01 8.63
CA SER A 241 -1.29 31.00 8.66
C SER A 241 0.09 30.40 8.32
N LEU A 242 0.10 29.40 7.44
CA LEU A 242 1.33 28.74 7.01
C LEU A 242 2.24 29.69 6.24
N ARG A 243 3.55 29.60 6.51
CA ARG A 243 4.57 30.44 5.86
C ARG A 243 5.77 29.58 5.47
N LEU A 244 6.31 29.88 4.29
CA LEU A 244 7.60 29.39 3.86
C LEU A 244 8.66 30.47 4.15
N ILE A 245 9.62 30.13 4.99
CA ILE A 245 10.73 31.00 5.34
C ILE A 245 11.98 30.50 4.61
N PRO A 246 12.72 31.33 3.87
CA PRO A 246 13.98 30.94 3.26
C PRO A 246 14.93 30.35 4.33
N ALA A 247 15.58 29.23 4.01
CA ALA A 247 16.46 28.53 4.95
C ALA A 247 17.80 29.24 5.15
N TYR A 248 18.21 29.99 4.11
CA TYR A 248 19.38 30.87 4.17
C TYR A 248 18.89 32.30 3.98
N PRO A 249 19.42 33.28 4.70
CA PRO A 249 19.09 34.68 4.42
C PRO A 249 19.51 34.95 2.98
N ALA A 250 18.51 35.11 2.10
CA ALA A 250 18.76 35.71 0.81
C ALA A 250 19.29 37.12 1.10
N THR A 251 20.41 37.46 0.54
CA THR A 251 20.82 38.86 0.44
C THR A 251 19.66 39.60 -0.22
N SER A 252 18.91 40.33 0.62
CA SER A 252 17.78 41.26 0.31
C SER A 252 16.68 40.74 -0.63
N SER A 253 15.64 40.20 -0.05
CA SER A 253 14.21 40.58 -0.21
C SER A 253 13.28 39.55 0.46
N THR A 254 12.88 39.85 1.67
CA THR A 254 11.80 39.13 2.38
C THR A 254 10.48 39.63 1.83
N VAL A 255 9.79 38.76 1.07
CA VAL A 255 8.37 38.99 0.80
C VAL A 255 7.58 38.02 1.72
N PRO A 256 6.81 38.54 2.68
CA PRO A 256 5.94 37.69 3.49
C PRO A 256 4.77 37.20 2.63
N VAL A 257 4.64 35.91 2.50
CA VAL A 257 3.47 35.27 1.89
C VAL A 257 2.41 35.12 2.98
N SER A 258 1.45 36.04 3.02
CA SER A 258 0.27 35.95 3.87
C SER A 258 -0.88 35.37 3.05
N VAL A 259 -1.41 34.24 3.46
CA VAL A 259 -2.70 33.73 2.96
C VAL A 259 -3.77 34.25 3.88
N SER A 260 -4.52 35.23 3.42
CA SER A 260 -5.76 35.66 4.07
C SER A 260 -6.81 34.57 3.95
N SER A 261 -7.49 34.33 5.04
CA SER A 261 -8.57 33.37 5.25
C SER A 261 -9.58 33.32 4.11
N LEU A 262 -9.88 32.15 3.63
CA LEU A 262 -11.18 31.73 3.13
C LEU A 262 -11.79 30.76 4.12
#